data_79b0aa67964b7c2c2aceade9a6001ab4
#
_entry.id   79b0aa67964b7c2c2aceade9a6001ab4
#
_cell.length_a   1.000
_cell.length_b   1.000
_cell.length_c   1.000
_cell.angle_alpha   90.00
_cell.angle_beta   90.00
_cell.angle_gamma   90.00
#
_symmetry.space_group_name_H-M   'P 1'
#
loop_
_entity.id
_entity.type
_entity.pdbx_description
1 polymer ?
#
loop_
_entity_poly.entity_id
_entity_poly.type
_entity_poly.pdbx_seq_one_letter_code
_entity_poly.pdbx_strand_id
1 'polypeptide(L)'
;MRHQIQALIHDGETRVNMSATEFRERQAMISSSQPGQASRGNALASGWTASLLLASLLTFSSGLSAAPKTDVVVLVNGDRITGEVKSLEYNQLKLSTDHMGTIYIEWDKIASLQSSQYLLLERTDGTRYYGQLVAGEGDSTLQVARSVDEPMVSVDMAVVVRAQPIEGGDLIDRLDGYVSAGLDMAKASERRSIDFAGGLSARTRVRAWALDGSVNLTDDSAGDTSERYLLQGNYRQFHRDRNFYLGFGSFERNTELDLNLRTMAGGGYGRYFVQSNHAEWLGGLGVAYSRENYTGGETFDSVEGVLTTSFKIFR
;
A
#
# COMPACT_ATOMS: atom_id res chain seq x y z
N MET A 1 -13.25 -27.95 10.18
CA MET A 1 -13.52 -26.61 9.63
C MET A 1 -12.92 -25.59 10.58
N ARG A 2 -11.75 -25.09 10.29
CA ARG A 2 -11.12 -24.01 11.08
C ARG A 2 -11.21 -22.74 10.25
N HIS A 3 -11.99 -21.79 10.73
CA HIS A 3 -12.08 -20.47 10.12
C HIS A 3 -10.81 -19.68 10.46
N GLN A 4 -9.94 -19.46 9.49
CA GLN A 4 -8.89 -18.46 9.59
C GLN A 4 -9.42 -17.16 8.95
N ILE A 5 -9.52 -16.11 9.76
CA ILE A 5 -9.82 -14.77 9.28
C ILE A 5 -8.46 -14.11 9.01
N GLN A 6 -8.08 -13.98 7.74
CA GLN A 6 -6.95 -13.15 7.33
C GLN A 6 -7.46 -11.82 6.83
N ALA A 7 -7.07 -10.73 7.50
CA ALA A 7 -7.30 -9.37 7.03
C ALA A 7 -6.10 -8.92 6.18
N LEU A 8 -6.32 -8.72 4.87
CA LEU A 8 -5.37 -8.09 3.97
C LEU A 8 -5.71 -6.59 3.91
N ILE A 9 -4.94 -5.78 4.60
CA ILE A 9 -5.03 -4.32 4.50
C ILE A 9 -3.63 -3.77 4.23
N HIS A 10 -3.48 -3.08 3.13
CA HIS A 10 -2.34 -2.21 2.85
C HIS A 10 -2.82 -0.76 2.88
N ASP A 11 -2.39 -0.05 3.82
CA ASP A 11 -2.05 1.32 4.12
C ASP A 11 -2.46 1.71 5.54
N GLY A 12 -1.47 1.96 6.37
CA GLY A 12 -1.59 2.59 7.68
C GLY A 12 -2.10 1.68 8.79
N GLU A 13 -1.18 1.06 9.47
CA GLU A 13 -1.27 0.51 10.83
C GLU A 13 -2.63 -0.03 11.30
N THR A 14 -2.88 -1.29 11.04
CA THR A 14 -3.70 -2.10 11.95
C THR A 14 -3.05 -3.46 12.09
N ARG A 15 -2.23 -3.60 13.12
CA ARG A 15 -1.74 -4.91 13.59
C ARG A 15 -2.94 -5.66 14.15
N VAL A 16 -3.38 -6.71 13.47
CA VAL A 16 -4.21 -7.72 14.11
C VAL A 16 -3.29 -8.51 15.03
N ASN A 17 -3.41 -8.30 16.32
CA ASN A 17 -2.70 -9.01 17.36
C ASN A 17 -3.27 -10.44 17.42
N MET A 18 -2.57 -11.41 16.83
CA MET A 18 -2.78 -12.80 17.19
C MET A 18 -2.37 -12.95 18.66
N SER A 19 -3.25 -13.52 19.48
CA SER A 19 -2.99 -13.64 20.90
C SER A 19 -1.72 -14.48 21.13
N ALA A 20 -0.90 -14.01 22.08
CA ALA A 20 0.35 -14.67 22.48
C ALA A 20 0.17 -16.14 22.94
N THR A 21 -1.05 -16.60 23.13
CA THR A 21 -1.43 -17.95 23.52
C THR A 21 -1.39 -18.93 22.35
N GLU A 22 -1.85 -18.52 21.15
CA GLU A 22 -1.79 -19.38 19.96
C GLU A 22 -0.36 -19.53 19.41
N PHE A 23 0.48 -18.52 19.60
CA PHE A 23 1.90 -18.60 19.23
C PHE A 23 2.68 -19.58 20.13
N ARG A 24 2.36 -19.63 21.44
CA ARG A 24 3.00 -20.57 22.40
C ARG A 24 2.57 -22.01 22.19
N GLU A 25 1.35 -22.27 21.81
CA GLU A 25 0.90 -23.66 21.56
C GLU A 25 1.54 -24.27 20.30
N ARG A 26 1.82 -23.47 19.28
CA ARG A 26 2.55 -23.94 18.09
C ARG A 26 4.04 -24.18 18.36
N GLN A 27 4.70 -23.38 19.19
CA GLN A 27 6.10 -23.61 19.57
C GLN A 27 6.31 -24.90 20.43
N ALA A 28 5.32 -25.25 21.22
CA ALA A 28 5.41 -26.47 22.05
C ALA A 28 5.31 -27.77 21.24
N MET A 29 4.69 -27.78 20.05
CA MET A 29 4.61 -28.96 19.19
C MET A 29 5.86 -29.19 18.32
N ILE A 30 6.68 -28.17 18.10
CA ILE A 30 7.90 -28.25 17.25
C ILE A 30 9.13 -28.71 18.05
N SER A 31 9.10 -28.65 19.40
CA SER A 31 10.23 -28.96 20.27
C SER A 31 10.49 -30.46 20.50
N SER A 32 9.77 -31.39 19.85
CA SER A 32 9.87 -32.83 20.11
C SER A 32 10.44 -33.71 18.99
N SER A 33 11.01 -33.12 17.92
CA SER A 33 11.68 -33.91 16.87
C SER A 33 13.19 -33.71 16.89
N GLN A 34 13.89 -34.81 17.06
CA GLN A 34 15.34 -34.99 17.20
C GLN A 34 16.15 -34.65 15.94
N PRO A 35 17.45 -34.31 16.05
CA PRO A 35 18.26 -33.77 14.97
C PRO A 35 18.82 -34.84 14.03
N GLY A 36 18.64 -34.67 12.73
CA GLY A 36 19.29 -35.41 11.65
C GLY A 36 20.42 -34.61 11.03
N GLN A 37 21.53 -35.28 10.83
CA GLN A 37 22.87 -34.88 10.43
C GLN A 37 23.01 -33.79 9.36
N ALA A 38 23.89 -32.85 9.63
CA ALA A 38 24.35 -31.80 8.73
C ALA A 38 25.14 -32.33 7.52
N SER A 39 24.70 -32.02 6.34
CA SER A 39 25.48 -32.08 5.10
C SER A 39 26.21 -30.74 4.87
N ARG A 40 27.55 -30.81 4.94
CA ARG A 40 28.45 -29.72 4.57
C ARG A 40 28.43 -29.53 3.03
N GLY A 41 27.75 -28.52 2.53
CA GLY A 41 27.72 -28.14 1.11
C GLY A 41 27.90 -26.66 0.92
N ASN A 42 29.08 -26.28 0.48
CA ASN A 42 29.49 -25.05 -0.27
C ASN A 42 28.77 -23.72 -0.05
N ALA A 43 29.20 -23.00 0.97
CA ALA A 43 28.79 -21.60 1.27
C ALA A 43 29.55 -20.51 0.49
N LEU A 44 30.18 -20.78 -0.64
CA LEU A 44 31.04 -19.79 -1.33
C LEU A 44 30.46 -19.21 -2.64
N ALA A 45 29.25 -19.57 -3.06
CA ALA A 45 28.69 -19.08 -4.33
C ALA A 45 27.65 -17.96 -4.19
N SER A 46 27.13 -17.66 -2.98
CA SER A 46 26.03 -16.71 -2.81
C SER A 46 26.42 -15.25 -2.62
N GLY A 47 27.70 -14.97 -2.32
CA GLY A 47 28.15 -13.58 -2.05
C GLY A 47 28.25 -12.67 -3.29
N TRP A 48 28.38 -13.23 -4.48
CA TRP A 48 28.62 -12.45 -5.70
C TRP A 48 27.33 -11.96 -6.37
N THR A 49 26.23 -12.68 -6.20
CA THR A 49 24.93 -12.30 -6.78
C THR A 49 24.28 -11.13 -6.05
N ALA A 50 24.47 -11.02 -4.73
CA ALA A 50 23.98 -9.89 -3.93
C ALA A 50 24.71 -8.57 -4.27
N SER A 51 26.02 -8.64 -4.54
CA SER A 51 26.82 -7.47 -4.92
C SER A 51 26.50 -6.93 -6.31
N LEU A 52 26.10 -7.77 -7.25
CA LEU A 52 25.70 -7.36 -8.62
C LEU A 52 24.30 -6.71 -8.63
N LEU A 53 23.37 -7.16 -7.78
CA LEU A 53 22.05 -6.54 -7.62
C LEU A 53 22.15 -5.14 -6.98
N LEU A 54 23.03 -4.97 -5.99
CA LEU A 54 23.22 -3.67 -5.35
C LEU A 54 23.89 -2.65 -6.28
N ALA A 55 24.81 -3.08 -7.14
CA ALA A 55 25.48 -2.22 -8.12
C ALA A 55 24.55 -1.77 -9.25
N SER A 56 23.55 -2.58 -9.64
CA SER A 56 22.58 -2.22 -10.68
C SER A 56 21.52 -1.22 -10.20
N LEU A 57 21.20 -1.18 -8.90
CA LEU A 57 20.26 -0.20 -8.35
C LEU A 57 20.83 1.23 -8.31
N LEU A 58 22.14 1.39 -8.23
CA LEU A 58 22.78 2.72 -8.13
C LEU A 58 22.88 3.48 -9.47
N THR A 59 22.59 2.84 -10.59
CA THR A 59 22.69 3.46 -11.93
C THR A 59 21.36 4.05 -12.44
N PHE A 60 20.24 3.88 -11.74
CA PHE A 60 18.91 4.38 -12.16
C PHE A 60 18.58 5.80 -11.69
N SER A 61 19.52 6.57 -11.13
CA SER A 61 19.27 7.93 -10.63
C SER A 61 19.34 9.02 -11.73
N SER A 62 18.98 8.73 -12.97
CA SER A 62 18.92 9.73 -14.04
C SER A 62 17.55 10.40 -14.09
N GLY A 63 17.45 11.60 -13.48
CA GLY A 63 16.60 12.67 -14.00
C GLY A 63 15.09 12.53 -13.85
N LEU A 64 14.58 12.13 -12.67
CA LEU A 64 13.20 12.46 -12.30
C LEU A 64 13.12 13.99 -12.10
N SER A 65 12.73 14.72 -13.14
CA SER A 65 12.39 16.13 -13.02
C SER A 65 11.12 16.21 -12.18
N ALA A 66 11.24 16.71 -10.94
CA ALA A 66 10.07 16.92 -10.10
C ALA A 66 9.11 17.89 -10.82
N ALA A 67 7.83 17.55 -10.88
CA ALA A 67 6.80 18.44 -11.42
C ALA A 67 6.82 19.76 -10.64
N PRO A 68 6.60 20.92 -11.32
CA PRO A 68 6.62 22.21 -10.65
C PRO A 68 5.51 22.27 -9.58
N LYS A 69 5.88 22.70 -8.37
CA LYS A 69 4.96 22.84 -7.23
C LYS A 69 4.20 24.16 -7.36
N THR A 70 3.17 24.16 -8.18
CA THR A 70 2.39 25.36 -8.56
C THR A 70 0.98 25.39 -7.98
N ASP A 71 0.59 24.36 -7.22
CA ASP A 71 -0.72 24.35 -6.60
C ASP A 71 -0.79 25.36 -5.46
N VAL A 72 -1.92 26.00 -5.29
CA VAL A 72 -2.13 27.04 -4.29
C VAL A 72 -3.27 26.65 -3.36
N VAL A 73 -2.96 26.62 -2.08
CA VAL A 73 -3.93 26.42 -0.99
C VAL A 73 -4.11 27.74 -0.27
N VAL A 74 -5.34 28.18 -0.09
CA VAL A 74 -5.68 29.33 0.73
C VAL A 74 -6.41 28.83 1.96
N LEU A 75 -5.92 29.19 3.14
CA LEU A 75 -6.52 28.82 4.41
C LEU A 75 -7.65 29.79 4.80
N VAL A 76 -8.51 29.36 5.72
CA VAL A 76 -9.63 30.19 6.21
C VAL A 76 -9.17 31.48 6.93
N ASN A 77 -7.91 31.53 7.41
CA ASN A 77 -7.31 32.74 7.96
C ASN A 77 -6.67 33.66 6.91
N GLY A 78 -6.74 33.30 5.62
CA GLY A 78 -6.18 34.05 4.51
C GLY A 78 -4.74 33.69 4.14
N ASP A 79 -4.05 32.83 4.87
CA ASP A 79 -2.69 32.39 4.53
C ASP A 79 -2.69 31.62 3.21
N ARG A 80 -1.63 31.82 2.43
CA ARG A 80 -1.44 31.13 1.14
C ARG A 80 -0.20 30.26 1.19
N ILE A 81 -0.37 29.01 0.80
CA ILE A 81 0.70 28.02 0.75
C ILE A 81 0.79 27.50 -0.69
N THR A 82 2.00 27.55 -1.25
CA THR A 82 2.27 26.99 -2.58
C THR A 82 2.99 25.66 -2.42
N GLY A 83 2.57 24.67 -3.20
CA GLY A 83 3.13 23.34 -3.15
C GLY A 83 2.62 22.47 -4.28
N GLU A 84 2.69 21.19 -4.10
CA GLU A 84 2.15 20.16 -4.97
C GLU A 84 1.20 19.29 -4.15
N VAL A 85 -0.05 19.20 -4.59
CA VAL A 85 -1.05 18.32 -3.97
C VAL A 85 -0.65 16.87 -4.21
N LYS A 86 -0.43 16.12 -3.12
CA LYS A 86 -0.13 14.69 -3.17
C LYS A 86 -1.36 13.82 -2.94
N SER A 87 -2.18 14.16 -1.97
CA SER A 87 -3.46 13.49 -1.72
C SER A 87 -4.32 14.28 -0.75
N LEU A 88 -5.62 14.07 -0.83
CA LEU A 88 -6.58 14.37 0.23
C LEU A 88 -7.15 13.03 0.70
N GLU A 89 -6.93 12.69 1.94
CA GLU A 89 -7.46 11.50 2.58
C GLU A 89 -7.63 11.77 4.08
N TYR A 90 -8.63 11.15 4.68
CA TYR A 90 -8.83 11.21 6.14
C TYR A 90 -8.88 12.63 6.70
N ASN A 91 -9.60 13.53 6.01
CA ASN A 91 -9.71 14.95 6.36
C ASN A 91 -8.39 15.74 6.30
N GLN A 92 -7.34 15.21 5.71
CA GLN A 92 -6.04 15.87 5.59
C GLN A 92 -5.59 15.98 4.14
N LEU A 93 -5.26 17.21 3.73
CA LEU A 93 -4.57 17.49 2.48
C LEU A 93 -3.07 17.34 2.69
N LYS A 94 -2.45 16.40 2.00
CA LYS A 94 -0.99 16.23 1.93
C LYS A 94 -0.45 17.11 0.83
N LEU A 95 0.35 18.09 1.19
CA LEU A 95 0.95 19.07 0.28
C LEU A 95 2.47 19.02 0.38
N SER A 96 3.16 18.83 -0.73
CA SER A 96 4.62 18.89 -0.80
C SER A 96 5.06 20.31 -1.17
N THR A 97 5.80 20.97 -0.29
CA THR A 97 6.31 22.33 -0.48
C THR A 97 7.81 22.32 -0.79
N ASP A 98 8.35 23.44 -1.31
CA ASP A 98 9.79 23.53 -1.60
C ASP A 98 10.63 23.76 -0.35
N HIS A 99 10.10 24.47 0.64
CA HIS A 99 10.88 24.91 1.79
C HIS A 99 10.50 24.24 3.11
N MET A 100 9.24 23.74 3.23
CA MET A 100 8.74 23.11 4.45
C MET A 100 8.67 21.57 4.33
N GLY A 101 9.09 20.99 3.20
CA GLY A 101 8.89 19.58 2.92
C GLY A 101 7.42 19.23 2.71
N THR A 102 7.01 18.05 3.16
CA THR A 102 5.61 17.62 3.08
C THR A 102 4.87 18.01 4.35
N ILE A 103 3.77 18.74 4.19
CA ILE A 103 2.88 19.19 5.28
C ILE A 103 1.50 18.58 5.11
N TYR A 104 0.76 18.48 6.23
CA TYR A 104 -0.61 18.01 6.29
C TYR A 104 -1.49 19.14 6.78
N ILE A 105 -2.53 19.47 6.02
CA ILE A 105 -3.47 20.55 6.30
C ILE A 105 -4.85 19.95 6.49
N GLU A 106 -5.50 20.25 7.61
CA GLU A 106 -6.89 19.83 7.86
C GLU A 106 -7.80 20.40 6.78
N TRP A 107 -8.64 19.56 6.18
CA TRP A 107 -9.44 19.93 5.02
C TRP A 107 -10.45 21.04 5.32
N ASP A 108 -11.02 21.06 6.51
CA ASP A 108 -11.95 22.09 7.00
C ASP A 108 -11.28 23.46 7.25
N LYS A 109 -9.95 23.53 7.27
CA LYS A 109 -9.19 24.80 7.39
C LYS A 109 -8.82 25.41 6.03
N ILE A 110 -9.20 24.76 4.94
CA ILE A 110 -8.92 25.24 3.58
C ILE A 110 -10.14 26.00 3.06
N ALA A 111 -9.94 27.25 2.70
CA ALA A 111 -10.96 28.09 2.07
C ALA A 111 -11.03 27.84 0.55
N SER A 112 -9.87 27.67 -0.11
CA SER A 112 -9.82 27.34 -1.53
C SER A 112 -8.58 26.54 -1.90
N LEU A 113 -8.70 25.74 -2.96
CA LEU A 113 -7.62 24.95 -3.54
C LEU A 113 -7.61 25.17 -5.05
N GLN A 114 -6.45 25.52 -5.58
CA GLN A 114 -6.20 25.65 -7.01
C GLN A 114 -5.07 24.71 -7.40
N SER A 115 -5.27 23.92 -8.46
CA SER A 115 -4.26 22.98 -8.96
C SER A 115 -4.30 22.87 -10.47
N SER A 116 -3.11 23.00 -11.07
CA SER A 116 -2.91 22.75 -12.49
C SER A 116 -2.81 21.27 -12.84
N GLN A 117 -2.68 20.42 -11.83
CA GLN A 117 -2.68 18.97 -12.01
C GLN A 117 -4.11 18.46 -12.23
N TYR A 118 -4.22 17.38 -12.98
CA TYR A 118 -5.49 16.65 -13.06
C TYR A 118 -5.69 15.84 -11.80
N LEU A 119 -6.73 16.17 -11.05
CA LEU A 119 -7.10 15.48 -9.81
C LEU A 119 -8.36 14.64 -9.99
N LEU A 120 -8.39 13.49 -9.39
CA LEU A 120 -9.61 12.71 -9.15
C LEU A 120 -10.18 13.13 -7.81
N LEU A 121 -11.34 13.76 -7.82
CA LEU A 121 -12.11 14.06 -6.62
C LEU A 121 -13.17 12.99 -6.40
N GLU A 122 -13.28 12.49 -5.19
CA GLU A 122 -14.32 11.55 -4.78
C GLU A 122 -15.17 12.18 -3.67
N ARG A 123 -16.48 12.15 -3.87
CA ARG A 123 -17.47 12.67 -2.91
C ARG A 123 -17.95 11.59 -1.95
N THR A 124 -18.59 12.02 -0.87
CA THR A 124 -19.24 11.16 0.14
C THR A 124 -20.23 10.16 -0.45
N ASP A 125 -20.87 10.47 -1.58
CA ASP A 125 -21.80 9.59 -2.29
C ASP A 125 -21.11 8.63 -3.27
N GLY A 126 -19.77 8.67 -3.37
CA GLY A 126 -18.98 7.88 -4.31
C GLY A 126 -18.92 8.45 -5.73
N THR A 127 -19.54 9.62 -5.98
CA THR A 127 -19.43 10.33 -7.26
C THR A 127 -18.00 10.82 -7.44
N ARG A 128 -17.48 10.67 -8.66
CA ARG A 128 -16.10 11.03 -9.00
C ARG A 128 -16.06 12.09 -10.09
N TYR A 129 -15.28 13.13 -9.84
CA TYR A 129 -14.94 14.16 -10.79
C TYR A 129 -13.47 14.08 -11.14
N TYR A 130 -13.14 14.46 -12.36
CA TYR A 130 -11.77 14.45 -12.85
C TYR A 130 -11.51 15.73 -13.61
N GLY A 131 -10.48 16.45 -13.22
CA GLY A 131 -10.10 17.71 -13.88
C GLY A 131 -9.08 18.50 -13.08
N GLN A 132 -8.72 19.65 -13.60
CA GLN A 132 -7.93 20.66 -12.91
C GLN A 132 -8.83 21.43 -11.95
N LEU A 133 -8.26 21.91 -10.86
CA LEU A 133 -8.99 22.72 -9.89
C LEU A 133 -8.70 24.20 -10.11
N VAL A 134 -9.76 24.92 -10.38
CA VAL A 134 -9.72 26.38 -10.50
C VAL A 134 -10.37 26.99 -9.24
N ALA A 135 -9.87 28.13 -8.78
CA ALA A 135 -10.49 28.83 -7.66
C ALA A 135 -11.96 29.12 -7.98
N GLY A 136 -12.86 28.70 -7.08
CA GLY A 136 -14.29 28.94 -7.24
C GLY A 136 -14.68 30.40 -6.92
N GLU A 137 -15.86 30.81 -7.37
CA GLU A 137 -16.50 32.03 -6.94
C GLU A 137 -17.13 31.77 -5.57
N GLY A 138 -16.40 32.01 -4.48
CA GLY A 138 -16.85 31.88 -3.10
C GLY A 138 -16.00 30.88 -2.29
N ASP A 139 -16.10 31.02 -0.97
CA ASP A 139 -15.42 30.17 -0.02
C ASP A 139 -16.00 28.74 -0.07
N SER A 140 -15.13 27.76 0.12
CA SER A 140 -15.48 26.33 0.26
C SER A 140 -16.07 25.66 -0.99
N THR A 141 -15.86 26.24 -2.19
CA THR A 141 -16.31 25.66 -3.46
C THR A 141 -15.14 25.41 -4.41
N LEU A 142 -15.05 24.23 -4.97
CA LEU A 142 -14.10 23.87 -6.02
C LEU A 142 -14.77 23.95 -7.39
N GLN A 143 -14.09 24.57 -8.35
CA GLN A 143 -14.46 24.49 -9.76
C GLN A 143 -13.57 23.44 -10.43
N VAL A 144 -14.18 22.39 -10.98
CA VAL A 144 -13.48 21.31 -11.68
C VAL A 144 -13.57 21.53 -13.18
N ALA A 145 -12.44 21.88 -13.79
CA ALA A 145 -12.30 22.03 -15.23
C ALA A 145 -11.86 20.70 -15.85
N ARG A 146 -12.73 20.06 -16.62
CA ARG A 146 -12.45 18.76 -17.26
C ARG A 146 -11.71 18.90 -18.58
N SER A 147 -12.08 19.89 -19.37
CA SER A 147 -11.52 20.24 -20.67
C SER A 147 -11.84 21.71 -20.96
N VAL A 148 -11.13 22.28 -21.93
CA VAL A 148 -11.34 23.68 -22.35
C VAL A 148 -12.76 23.91 -22.89
N ASP A 149 -13.36 22.88 -23.49
CA ASP A 149 -14.67 22.95 -24.17
C ASP A 149 -15.85 22.47 -23.30
N GLU A 150 -15.59 21.94 -22.10
CA GLU A 150 -16.64 21.46 -21.20
C GLU A 150 -16.94 22.49 -20.10
N PRO A 151 -18.22 22.62 -19.68
CA PRO A 151 -18.57 23.49 -18.57
C PRO A 151 -17.90 23.01 -17.27
N MET A 152 -17.40 23.97 -16.49
CA MET A 152 -16.84 23.71 -15.17
C MET A 152 -17.94 23.17 -14.25
N VAL A 153 -17.57 22.21 -13.41
CA VAL A 153 -18.46 21.63 -12.42
C VAL A 153 -18.11 22.18 -11.05
N SER A 154 -19.09 22.82 -10.41
CA SER A 154 -18.96 23.29 -9.03
C SER A 154 -19.17 22.16 -8.05
N VAL A 155 -18.24 21.97 -7.11
CA VAL A 155 -18.27 20.93 -6.09
C VAL A 155 -18.03 21.56 -4.73
N ASP A 156 -18.94 21.34 -3.78
CA ASP A 156 -18.77 21.76 -2.40
C ASP A 156 -17.63 20.97 -1.76
N MET A 157 -16.68 21.67 -1.13
CA MET A 157 -15.53 21.07 -0.45
C MET A 157 -15.95 20.17 0.71
N ALA A 158 -17.04 20.47 1.40
CA ALA A 158 -17.51 19.69 2.55
C ALA A 158 -17.88 18.23 2.19
N VAL A 159 -18.27 17.99 0.94
CA VAL A 159 -18.62 16.63 0.47
C VAL A 159 -17.48 15.91 -0.24
N VAL A 160 -16.33 16.55 -0.42
CA VAL A 160 -15.14 15.91 -0.99
C VAL A 160 -14.38 15.18 0.11
N VAL A 161 -14.23 13.86 -0.05
CA VAL A 161 -13.58 13.00 0.95
C VAL A 161 -12.21 12.49 0.50
N ARG A 162 -11.95 12.57 -0.81
CA ARG A 162 -10.67 12.16 -1.37
C ARG A 162 -10.33 12.97 -2.60
N ALA A 163 -9.07 13.36 -2.70
CA ALA A 163 -8.49 13.91 -3.91
C ALA A 163 -7.14 13.25 -4.17
N GLN A 164 -6.89 12.86 -5.39
CA GLN A 164 -5.61 12.25 -5.78
C GLN A 164 -5.21 12.75 -7.16
N PRO A 165 -3.93 13.11 -7.36
CA PRO A 165 -3.42 13.38 -8.69
C PRO A 165 -3.60 12.16 -9.59
N ILE A 166 -4.06 12.40 -10.80
CA ILE A 166 -4.09 11.38 -11.85
C ILE A 166 -3.37 11.98 -13.05
N GLU A 167 -2.15 11.58 -13.21
CA GLU A 167 -1.34 12.05 -14.31
C GLU A 167 -1.91 11.60 -15.64
N GLY A 168 -2.00 12.54 -16.58
CA GLY A 168 -2.54 12.33 -17.93
C GLY A 168 -1.52 11.74 -18.92
N GLY A 169 -0.33 11.39 -18.45
CA GLY A 169 0.78 10.90 -19.26
C GLY A 169 0.75 9.40 -19.55
N ASP A 170 1.88 8.90 -20.04
CA ASP A 170 2.15 7.50 -20.25
C ASP A 170 2.07 6.68 -18.95
N LEU A 171 2.07 5.35 -19.07
CA LEU A 171 1.95 4.45 -17.93
C LEU A 171 3.04 4.69 -16.87
N ILE A 172 4.22 5.14 -17.31
CA ILE A 172 5.38 5.44 -16.46
C ILE A 172 5.11 6.66 -15.58
N ASP A 173 4.43 7.68 -16.08
CA ASP A 173 4.11 8.90 -15.35
C ASP A 173 3.09 8.68 -14.22
N ARG A 174 2.41 7.53 -14.24
CA ARG A 174 1.37 7.14 -13.26
C ARG A 174 1.86 6.13 -12.24
N LEU A 175 3.15 5.80 -12.29
CA LEU A 175 3.76 4.82 -11.38
C LEU A 175 4.31 5.52 -10.15
N ASP A 176 3.75 5.19 -9.00
CA ASP A 176 4.35 5.45 -7.71
C ASP A 176 5.19 4.25 -7.30
N GLY A 177 6.38 4.47 -6.77
CA GLY A 177 7.24 3.39 -6.33
C GLY A 177 8.06 3.76 -5.11
N TYR A 178 8.42 2.74 -4.34
CA TYR A 178 9.35 2.88 -3.23
C TYR A 178 10.32 1.71 -3.18
N VAL A 179 11.49 1.96 -2.60
CA VAL A 179 12.48 0.93 -2.23
C VAL A 179 12.96 1.24 -0.83
N SER A 180 13.05 0.23 0.01
CA SER A 180 13.61 0.33 1.36
C SER A 180 14.61 -0.78 1.61
N ALA A 181 15.63 -0.48 2.41
CA ALA A 181 16.60 -1.45 2.91
C ALA A 181 16.81 -1.21 4.39
N GLY A 182 16.84 -2.29 5.16
CA GLY A 182 17.08 -2.29 6.60
C GLY A 182 18.20 -3.25 6.96
N LEU A 183 18.95 -2.92 8.01
CA LEU A 183 19.93 -3.80 8.62
C LEU A 183 19.73 -3.73 10.14
N ASP A 184 19.48 -4.87 10.75
CA ASP A 184 19.38 -5.01 12.20
C ASP A 184 20.47 -5.95 12.71
N MET A 185 21.14 -5.56 13.80
CA MET A 185 22.20 -6.33 14.45
C MET A 185 22.00 -6.34 15.96
N ALA A 186 21.65 -7.48 16.51
CA ALA A 186 21.47 -7.66 17.95
C ALA A 186 22.66 -8.44 18.54
N LYS A 187 23.58 -7.72 19.23
CA LYS A 187 24.77 -8.31 19.85
C LYS A 187 24.48 -9.38 20.90
N ALA A 188 23.37 -9.25 21.64
CA ALA A 188 23.02 -10.17 22.70
C ALA A 188 22.62 -11.58 22.20
N SER A 189 22.10 -11.67 20.98
CA SER A 189 21.70 -12.92 20.32
C SER A 189 22.56 -13.25 19.10
N GLU A 190 23.59 -12.45 18.83
CA GLU A 190 24.41 -12.51 17.60
C GLU A 190 23.58 -12.59 16.31
N ARG A 191 22.33 -12.12 16.39
CA ARG A 191 21.37 -12.13 15.27
C ARG A 191 21.64 -10.97 14.34
N ARG A 192 21.64 -11.25 13.05
CA ARG A 192 21.73 -10.26 11.96
C ARG A 192 20.52 -10.44 11.05
N SER A 193 19.85 -9.36 10.75
CA SER A 193 18.74 -9.37 9.79
C SER A 193 18.98 -8.31 8.72
N ILE A 194 18.73 -8.69 7.48
CA ILE A 194 18.77 -7.80 6.32
C ILE A 194 17.39 -7.83 5.68
N ASP A 195 16.80 -6.65 5.55
CA ASP A 195 15.47 -6.46 4.99
C ASP A 195 15.55 -5.64 3.73
N PHE A 196 14.93 -6.11 2.65
CA PHE A 196 14.69 -5.33 1.45
C PHE A 196 13.20 -5.35 1.16
N ALA A 197 12.64 -4.19 0.83
CA ALA A 197 11.27 -4.11 0.33
C ALA A 197 11.17 -3.09 -0.79
N GLY A 198 10.25 -3.31 -1.69
CA GLY A 198 9.94 -2.39 -2.77
C GLY A 198 8.54 -2.60 -3.26
N GLY A 199 7.93 -1.54 -3.75
CA GLY A 199 6.58 -1.59 -4.30
C GLY A 199 6.41 -0.65 -5.46
N LEU A 200 5.48 -1.00 -6.32
CA LEU A 200 5.00 -0.21 -7.44
C LEU A 200 3.49 -0.15 -7.37
N SER A 201 2.93 1.03 -7.56
CA SER A 201 1.49 1.19 -7.64
C SER A 201 1.10 2.18 -8.72
N ALA A 202 -0.10 2.02 -9.24
CA ALA A 202 -0.69 2.99 -10.14
C ALA A 202 -2.19 3.08 -9.92
N ARG A 203 -2.72 4.29 -10.11
CA ARG A 203 -4.14 4.55 -10.00
C ARG A 203 -4.65 5.31 -11.22
N THR A 204 -5.79 4.89 -11.70
CA THR A 204 -6.59 5.58 -12.71
C THR A 204 -7.95 5.96 -12.14
N ARG A 205 -8.80 6.62 -12.93
CA ARG A 205 -10.17 7.00 -12.53
C ARG A 205 -11.01 5.84 -12.00
N VAL A 206 -10.81 4.63 -12.53
CA VAL A 206 -11.67 3.47 -12.24
C VAL A 206 -10.90 2.24 -11.78
N ARG A 207 -9.57 2.27 -11.78
CA ARG A 207 -8.72 1.11 -11.43
C ARG A 207 -7.57 1.55 -10.55
N ALA A 208 -7.18 0.71 -9.64
CA ALA A 208 -5.93 0.82 -8.89
C ALA A 208 -5.28 -0.55 -8.82
N TRP A 209 -3.95 -0.59 -8.88
CA TRP A 209 -3.19 -1.79 -8.64
C TRP A 209 -1.93 -1.46 -7.84
N ALA A 210 -1.46 -2.42 -7.11
CA ALA A 210 -0.19 -2.37 -6.39
C ALA A 210 0.48 -3.73 -6.48
N LEU A 211 1.81 -3.70 -6.57
CA LEU A 211 2.69 -4.85 -6.52
C LEU A 211 3.78 -4.57 -5.50
N ASP A 212 3.87 -5.39 -4.47
CA ASP A 212 4.82 -5.24 -3.38
C ASP A 212 5.68 -6.50 -3.27
N GLY A 213 6.96 -6.31 -3.04
CA GLY A 213 7.92 -7.39 -2.81
C GLY A 213 8.76 -7.12 -1.58
N SER A 214 9.05 -8.17 -0.81
CA SER A 214 9.96 -8.09 0.30
C SER A 214 10.84 -9.33 0.42
N VAL A 215 12.05 -9.12 0.89
CA VAL A 215 13.04 -10.15 1.20
C VAL A 215 13.55 -9.88 2.62
N ASN A 216 13.45 -10.85 3.48
CA ASN A 216 14.01 -10.83 4.81
C ASN A 216 14.98 -12.01 4.96
N LEU A 217 16.21 -11.70 5.30
CA LEU A 217 17.28 -12.68 5.52
C LEU A 217 17.75 -12.52 6.96
N THR A 218 17.64 -13.57 7.75
CA THR A 218 18.06 -13.57 9.15
C THR A 218 19.06 -14.69 9.36
N ASP A 219 20.17 -14.38 10.02
CA ASP A 219 21.23 -15.28 10.43
C ASP A 219 21.41 -15.17 11.95
N ASP A 220 21.46 -16.27 12.66
CA ASP A 220 21.70 -16.30 14.09
C ASP A 220 22.98 -17.04 14.47
N SER A 221 23.41 -16.91 15.73
CA SER A 221 24.64 -17.53 16.25
C SER A 221 24.61 -19.05 16.26
N ALA A 222 23.45 -19.68 16.16
CA ALA A 222 23.30 -21.13 16.08
C ALA A 222 23.59 -21.67 14.67
N GLY A 223 23.80 -20.76 13.70
CA GLY A 223 24.02 -21.08 12.29
C GLY A 223 22.73 -21.39 11.52
N ASP A 224 21.59 -21.08 12.11
CA ASP A 224 20.31 -21.19 11.45
C ASP A 224 20.07 -19.92 10.61
N THR A 225 19.90 -20.13 9.31
CA THR A 225 19.57 -19.06 8.38
C THR A 225 18.09 -19.14 8.02
N SER A 226 17.36 -18.08 8.28
CA SER A 226 15.96 -17.94 7.88
C SER A 226 15.83 -17.00 6.69
N GLU A 227 15.15 -17.46 5.66
CA GLU A 227 14.88 -16.69 4.45
C GLU A 227 13.38 -16.56 4.25
N ARG A 228 12.90 -15.34 4.06
CA ARG A 228 11.53 -15.07 3.69
C ARG A 228 11.46 -14.19 2.45
N TYR A 229 10.76 -14.65 1.45
CA TYR A 229 10.47 -13.94 0.22
C TYR A 229 8.97 -13.81 0.09
N LEU A 230 8.49 -12.60 -0.16
CA LEU A 230 7.07 -12.32 -0.40
C LEU A 230 6.93 -11.42 -1.62
N LEU A 231 6.10 -11.82 -2.55
CA LEU A 231 5.61 -10.99 -3.65
C LEU A 231 4.10 -11.02 -3.62
N GLN A 232 3.48 -9.84 -3.55
CA GLN A 232 2.02 -9.73 -3.52
C GLN A 232 1.53 -8.67 -4.49
N GLY A 233 0.39 -8.94 -5.10
CA GLY A 233 -0.28 -8.04 -6.02
C GLY A 233 -1.73 -7.82 -5.63
N ASN A 234 -2.18 -6.59 -5.76
CA ASN A 234 -3.55 -6.18 -5.49
C ASN A 234 -4.10 -5.41 -6.69
N TYR A 235 -5.35 -5.68 -7.03
CA TYR A 235 -6.08 -4.97 -8.06
C TYR A 235 -7.45 -4.57 -7.53
N ARG A 236 -7.86 -3.33 -7.77
CA ARG A 236 -9.21 -2.83 -7.46
C ARG A 236 -9.81 -2.17 -8.70
N GLN A 237 -11.04 -2.51 -8.97
CA GLN A 237 -11.85 -1.83 -9.97
C GLN A 237 -13.02 -1.15 -9.26
N PHE A 238 -13.00 0.18 -9.26
CA PHE A 238 -14.03 0.98 -8.62
C PHE A 238 -15.25 1.12 -9.53
N HIS A 239 -16.42 0.92 -8.95
CA HIS A 239 -17.70 1.11 -9.60
C HIS A 239 -18.38 2.38 -9.07
N ARG A 240 -19.54 2.71 -9.67
CA ARG A 240 -20.42 3.75 -9.11
C ARG A 240 -20.98 3.28 -7.76
N ASP A 241 -21.52 4.20 -7.00
CA ASP A 241 -22.23 3.92 -5.74
C ASP A 241 -21.36 3.28 -4.65
N ARG A 242 -20.07 3.67 -4.59
CA ARG A 242 -19.12 3.23 -3.54
C ARG A 242 -18.80 1.73 -3.55
N ASN A 243 -19.07 1.05 -4.64
CA ASN A 243 -18.77 -0.38 -4.80
C ASN A 243 -17.42 -0.58 -5.50
N PHE A 244 -16.78 -1.72 -5.25
CA PHE A 244 -15.56 -2.10 -5.96
C PHE A 244 -15.43 -3.62 -6.08
N TYR A 245 -14.80 -4.07 -7.16
CA TYR A 245 -14.25 -5.42 -7.27
C TYR A 245 -12.79 -5.40 -6.83
N LEU A 246 -12.36 -6.48 -6.21
CA LEU A 246 -10.96 -6.67 -5.83
C LEU A 246 -10.45 -8.01 -6.37
N GLY A 247 -9.17 -8.03 -6.76
CA GLY A 247 -8.41 -9.21 -7.08
C GLY A 247 -7.08 -9.13 -6.35
N PHE A 248 -6.56 -10.24 -5.90
CA PHE A 248 -5.27 -10.29 -5.23
C PHE A 248 -4.56 -11.62 -5.50
N GLY A 249 -3.24 -11.59 -5.35
CA GLY A 249 -2.43 -12.79 -5.44
C GLY A 249 -1.12 -12.60 -4.69
N SER A 250 -0.53 -13.69 -4.25
CA SER A 250 0.77 -13.66 -3.60
C SER A 250 1.57 -14.94 -3.84
N PHE A 251 2.88 -14.77 -3.78
CA PHE A 251 3.87 -15.85 -3.74
C PHE A 251 4.71 -15.64 -2.48
N GLU A 252 4.80 -16.65 -1.64
CA GLU A 252 5.57 -16.62 -0.41
C GLU A 252 6.45 -17.87 -0.30
N ARG A 253 7.71 -17.65 0.07
CA ARG A 253 8.62 -18.68 0.54
C ARG A 253 9.07 -18.30 1.95
N ASN A 254 9.12 -19.27 2.86
CA ASN A 254 9.57 -19.03 4.23
C ASN A 254 10.22 -20.30 4.78
N THR A 255 11.55 -20.27 4.92
CA THR A 255 12.32 -21.43 5.37
C THR A 255 12.11 -21.73 6.85
N GLU A 256 11.77 -20.72 7.67
CA GLU A 256 11.46 -20.92 9.10
C GLU A 256 10.19 -21.78 9.30
N LEU A 257 9.27 -21.74 8.33
CA LEU A 257 8.05 -22.54 8.34
C LEU A 257 8.12 -23.79 7.47
N ASP A 258 9.31 -24.17 6.99
CA ASP A 258 9.50 -25.24 6.00
C ASP A 258 8.66 -25.04 4.71
N LEU A 259 8.23 -23.84 4.46
CA LEU A 259 7.38 -23.47 3.33
C LEU A 259 8.23 -23.14 2.11
N ASN A 260 8.29 -24.06 1.16
CA ASN A 260 8.99 -23.85 -0.10
C ASN A 260 8.31 -22.82 -0.98
N LEU A 261 6.99 -22.92 -1.12
CA LEU A 261 6.21 -21.98 -1.90
C LEU A 261 4.73 -22.06 -1.51
N ARG A 262 4.18 -20.91 -1.13
CA ARG A 262 2.75 -20.68 -1.09
C ARG A 262 2.35 -19.79 -2.26
N THR A 263 1.40 -20.24 -3.02
CA THR A 263 0.76 -19.45 -4.07
C THR A 263 -0.69 -19.22 -3.68
N MET A 264 -1.11 -17.97 -3.61
CA MET A 264 -2.49 -17.60 -3.30
C MET A 264 -3.03 -16.69 -4.41
N ALA A 265 -4.26 -16.91 -4.81
CA ALA A 265 -4.99 -16.03 -5.70
C ALA A 265 -6.45 -15.96 -5.28
N GLY A 266 -7.03 -14.78 -5.34
CA GLY A 266 -8.40 -14.58 -4.92
C GLY A 266 -9.03 -13.34 -5.52
N GLY A 267 -10.33 -13.20 -5.27
CA GLY A 267 -11.09 -12.04 -5.68
C GLY A 267 -12.40 -11.91 -4.91
N GLY A 268 -12.97 -10.73 -5.00
CA GLY A 268 -14.18 -10.45 -4.25
C GLY A 268 -14.86 -9.14 -4.67
N TYR A 269 -15.88 -8.81 -3.91
CA TYR A 269 -16.68 -7.61 -4.06
C TYR A 269 -16.76 -6.88 -2.72
N GLY A 270 -16.60 -5.57 -2.74
CA GLY A 270 -16.66 -4.74 -1.56
C GLY A 270 -17.45 -3.45 -1.78
N ARG A 271 -17.79 -2.82 -0.66
CA ARG A 271 -18.53 -1.56 -0.62
C ARG A 271 -18.05 -0.70 0.53
N TYR A 272 -17.98 0.62 0.29
CA TYR A 272 -17.89 1.61 1.35
C TYR A 272 -19.29 1.88 1.91
N PHE A 273 -19.53 1.51 3.15
CA PHE A 273 -20.79 1.77 3.86
C PHE A 273 -20.85 3.22 4.33
N VAL A 274 -19.74 3.69 4.90
CA VAL A 274 -19.55 5.08 5.31
C VAL A 274 -18.30 5.61 4.64
N GLN A 275 -18.42 6.79 4.05
CA GLN A 275 -17.30 7.52 3.46
C GLN A 275 -17.54 9.00 3.69
N SER A 276 -16.81 9.57 4.64
CA SER A 276 -16.93 10.97 5.05
C SER A 276 -15.57 11.51 5.49
N ASN A 277 -15.48 12.81 5.76
CA ASN A 277 -14.27 13.44 6.28
C ASN A 277 -13.96 13.07 7.75
N HIS A 278 -14.85 12.34 8.43
CA HIS A 278 -14.66 11.95 9.83
C HIS A 278 -14.61 10.43 10.03
N ALA A 279 -15.17 9.65 9.10
CA ALA A 279 -15.18 8.20 9.22
C ALA A 279 -15.21 7.52 7.85
N GLU A 280 -14.54 6.40 7.76
CA GLU A 280 -14.61 5.46 6.64
C GLU A 280 -14.93 4.07 7.18
N TRP A 281 -15.94 3.43 6.61
CA TRP A 281 -16.25 2.04 6.87
C TRP A 281 -16.48 1.31 5.55
N LEU A 282 -15.65 0.32 5.32
CA LEU A 282 -15.78 -0.57 4.17
C LEU A 282 -15.93 -2.02 4.62
N GLY A 283 -16.59 -2.82 3.81
CA GLY A 283 -16.64 -4.26 3.95
C GLY A 283 -16.61 -4.93 2.59
N GLY A 284 -16.17 -6.18 2.57
CA GLY A 284 -16.10 -6.98 1.36
C GLY A 284 -16.12 -8.47 1.64
N LEU A 285 -16.58 -9.22 0.65
CA LEU A 285 -16.64 -10.66 0.63
C LEU A 285 -15.92 -11.17 -0.59
N GLY A 286 -15.23 -12.29 -0.46
CA GLY A 286 -14.48 -12.89 -1.55
C GLY A 286 -14.18 -14.36 -1.32
N VAL A 287 -13.45 -14.92 -2.28
CA VAL A 287 -12.90 -16.27 -2.21
C VAL A 287 -11.43 -16.23 -2.60
N ALA A 288 -10.64 -17.08 -1.98
CA ALA A 288 -9.23 -17.28 -2.31
C ALA A 288 -8.97 -18.78 -2.47
N TYR A 289 -8.08 -19.08 -3.38
CA TYR A 289 -7.45 -20.40 -3.50
C TYR A 289 -5.99 -20.27 -3.07
N SER A 290 -5.55 -21.19 -2.24
CA SER A 290 -4.17 -21.28 -1.79
C SER A 290 -3.60 -22.65 -2.05
N ARG A 291 -2.36 -22.70 -2.52
CA ARG A 291 -1.57 -23.92 -2.66
C ARG A 291 -0.25 -23.72 -1.94
N GLU A 292 0.02 -24.64 -1.01
CA GLU A 292 1.22 -24.65 -0.18
C GLU A 292 2.06 -25.90 -0.47
N ASN A 293 3.34 -25.70 -0.75
CA ASN A 293 4.30 -26.76 -0.93
C ASN A 293 5.35 -26.67 0.17
N TYR A 294 5.54 -27.72 0.92
CA TYR A 294 6.50 -27.81 2.02
C TYR A 294 7.77 -28.56 1.63
N THR A 295 8.86 -28.32 2.37
CA THR A 295 10.18 -28.94 2.13
C THR A 295 10.14 -30.46 2.21
N GLY A 296 9.24 -31.04 2.98
CA GLY A 296 9.00 -32.50 3.07
C GLY A 296 8.28 -33.12 1.86
N GLY A 297 7.95 -32.34 0.84
CA GLY A 297 7.20 -32.79 -0.35
C GLY A 297 5.69 -32.80 -0.16
N GLU A 298 5.20 -32.38 0.99
CA GLU A 298 3.76 -32.26 1.24
C GLU A 298 3.20 -31.04 0.50
N THR A 299 2.01 -31.21 -0.07
CA THR A 299 1.29 -30.17 -0.78
C THR A 299 -0.13 -30.08 -0.23
N PHE A 300 -0.57 -28.88 0.11
CA PHE A 300 -1.92 -28.62 0.59
C PHE A 300 -2.59 -27.60 -0.33
N ASP A 301 -3.81 -27.92 -0.73
CA ASP A 301 -4.68 -27.05 -1.49
C ASP A 301 -5.86 -26.63 -0.61
N SER A 302 -6.21 -25.35 -0.59
CA SER A 302 -7.36 -24.85 0.14
C SER A 302 -8.16 -23.83 -0.66
N VAL A 303 -9.45 -23.79 -0.39
CA VAL A 303 -10.35 -22.72 -0.85
C VAL A 303 -10.95 -22.08 0.38
N GLU A 304 -10.79 -20.78 0.49
CA GLU A 304 -11.15 -20.02 1.67
C GLU A 304 -12.15 -18.92 1.31
N GLY A 305 -13.15 -18.73 2.18
CA GLY A 305 -13.98 -17.54 2.15
C GLY A 305 -13.23 -16.38 2.81
N VAL A 306 -13.18 -15.23 2.13
CA VAL A 306 -12.52 -14.03 2.64
C VAL A 306 -13.58 -13.01 3.02
N LEU A 307 -13.57 -12.59 4.29
CA LEU A 307 -14.35 -11.46 4.79
C LEU A 307 -13.37 -10.36 5.18
N THR A 308 -13.52 -9.19 4.60
CA THR A 308 -12.75 -8.01 4.99
C THR A 308 -13.68 -6.93 5.52
N THR A 309 -13.26 -6.27 6.58
CA THR A 309 -13.91 -5.05 7.07
C THR A 309 -12.85 -4.11 7.61
N SER A 310 -13.01 -2.83 7.34
CA SER A 310 -12.14 -1.78 7.87
C SER A 310 -13.01 -0.62 8.32
N PHE A 311 -12.82 -0.19 9.55
CA PHE A 311 -13.46 0.99 10.11
C PHE A 311 -12.40 1.94 10.64
N LYS A 312 -12.44 3.19 10.17
CA LYS A 312 -11.49 4.23 10.55
C LYS A 312 -12.27 5.46 10.99
N ILE A 313 -11.83 6.09 12.07
CA ILE A 313 -12.29 7.41 12.52
C ILE A 313 -11.08 8.34 12.48
N PHE A 314 -11.27 9.52 11.94
CA PHE A 314 -10.23 10.55 11.82
C PHE A 314 -10.81 11.93 12.17
N ARG A 315 -9.94 12.81 12.67
CA ARG A 315 -10.27 14.16 13.11
C ARG A 315 -9.57 15.17 12.25
#